data_9af5c29f86876144bbaacc8137875f05
#
_entry.id   9af5c29f86876144bbaacc8137875f05
#
_cell.length_a   1.000
_cell.length_b   1.000
_cell.length_c   1.000
_cell.angle_alpha   90.00
_cell.angle_beta   90.00
_cell.angle_gamma   90.00
#
_symmetry.space_group_name_H-M   'P 1'
#
loop_
_entity.id
_entity.type
_entity.pdbx_description
1 polymer ?
#
loop_
_entity_poly.entity_id
_entity_poly.type
_entity_poly.pdbx_seq_one_letter_code
_entity_poly.pdbx_strand_id
1 'polypeptide(L)'
;MRLGGVVSALAIVITLFAIWGISVNKTYLWALKENEKYEVQCKDIPRSDCSPPVLFKAHPGCCPHKICPADQYPFFIRSGVANIVGPKICFNNTIIMGEVKNNIGWGLNIVVVQGETGEILKSSYFNTHSGGLLEFLKSVQTGNKIFVASYEDPAVVLTDEIREIFAGLGSTMSRSVKRRDTWVFAGAAGIVKESPFEKLVANDEKSNVYGDWPEMREVGGCFPRKI
;
A
#
# COMPACT_ATOMS: atom_id res chain seq x y z
N MET A 1 40.30 33.78 -6.56
CA MET A 1 39.07 33.06 -6.08
C MET A 1 37.92 34.08 -6.12
N ARG A 2 36.84 33.78 -6.85
CA ARG A 2 35.75 34.74 -7.11
C ARG A 2 34.84 34.84 -5.88
N LEU A 3 34.95 35.93 -5.15
CA LEU A 3 34.12 36.24 -3.96
C LEU A 3 32.61 36.24 -4.25
N GLY A 4 32.20 36.53 -5.48
CA GLY A 4 30.79 36.56 -5.91
C GLY A 4 30.04 35.22 -5.84
N GLY A 5 30.72 34.10 -6.04
CA GLY A 5 30.07 32.78 -5.98
C GLY A 5 29.70 32.33 -4.56
N VAL A 6 30.49 32.71 -3.57
CA VAL A 6 30.25 32.35 -2.17
C VAL A 6 29.08 33.16 -1.59
N VAL A 7 29.00 34.46 -1.96
CA VAL A 7 27.89 35.33 -1.54
C VAL A 7 26.54 34.85 -2.11
N SER A 8 26.52 34.43 -3.39
CA SER A 8 25.31 33.88 -4.01
C SER A 8 24.87 32.56 -3.38
N ALA A 9 25.81 31.67 -3.04
CA ALA A 9 25.49 30.40 -2.39
C ALA A 9 24.91 30.60 -0.98
N LEU A 10 25.48 31.52 -0.20
CA LEU A 10 24.98 31.90 1.12
C LEU A 10 23.57 32.50 1.06
N ALA A 11 23.29 33.36 0.08
CA ALA A 11 21.96 33.94 -0.12
C ALA A 11 20.90 32.86 -0.43
N ILE A 12 21.24 31.88 -1.27
CA ILE A 12 20.33 30.76 -1.61
C ILE A 12 20.05 29.93 -0.36
N VAL A 13 21.05 29.60 0.45
CA VAL A 13 20.88 28.82 1.67
C VAL A 13 19.96 29.55 2.67
N ILE A 14 20.18 30.85 2.88
CA ILE A 14 19.34 31.66 3.77
C ILE A 14 17.89 31.73 3.28
N THR A 15 17.68 31.88 1.98
CA THR A 15 16.30 31.87 1.41
C THR A 15 15.61 30.51 1.57
N LEU A 16 16.32 29.41 1.40
CA LEU A 16 15.75 28.07 1.62
C LEU A 16 15.37 27.83 3.09
N PHE A 17 16.21 28.28 4.05
CA PHE A 17 15.87 28.20 5.47
C PHE A 17 14.68 29.10 5.84
N ALA A 18 14.58 30.29 5.24
CA ALA A 18 13.43 31.16 5.45
C ALA A 18 12.14 30.56 4.93
N ILE A 19 12.15 29.95 3.74
CA ILE A 19 10.99 29.26 3.15
C ILE A 19 10.60 28.06 4.02
N TRP A 20 11.58 27.28 4.48
CA TRP A 20 11.32 26.12 5.36
C TRP A 20 10.73 26.57 6.70
N GLY A 21 11.27 27.61 7.33
CA GLY A 21 10.76 28.19 8.57
C GLY A 21 9.33 28.71 8.43
N ILE A 22 8.98 29.36 7.31
CA ILE A 22 7.62 29.82 7.01
C ILE A 22 6.66 28.63 6.84
N SER A 23 7.09 27.54 6.19
CA SER A 23 6.29 26.34 6.01
C SER A 23 5.98 25.65 7.34
N VAL A 24 6.98 25.49 8.22
CA VAL A 24 6.81 24.91 9.55
C VAL A 24 5.87 25.76 10.42
N ASN A 25 6.02 27.08 10.35
CA ASN A 25 5.19 28.00 11.13
C ASN A 25 3.73 28.00 10.68
N LYS A 26 3.45 27.86 9.38
CA LYS A 26 2.07 27.71 8.86
C LYS A 26 1.39 26.45 9.38
N THR A 27 2.11 25.32 9.41
CA THR A 27 1.58 24.04 9.94
C THR A 27 1.30 24.13 11.44
N TYR A 28 2.16 24.79 12.19
CA TYR A 28 1.99 25.00 13.61
C TYR A 28 0.79 25.92 13.92
N LEU A 29 0.66 27.02 13.18
CA LEU A 29 -0.48 27.96 13.32
C LEU A 29 -1.81 27.31 12.93
N TRP A 30 -1.80 26.44 11.93
CA TRP A 30 -3.01 25.67 11.55
C TRP A 30 -3.44 24.74 12.69
N ALA A 31 -2.50 23.99 13.29
CA ALA A 31 -2.79 23.10 14.41
C ALA A 31 -3.30 23.83 15.66
N LEU A 32 -2.78 25.02 15.93
CA LEU A 32 -3.28 25.88 17.03
C LEU A 32 -4.71 26.37 16.77
N LYS A 33 -5.03 26.74 15.53
CA LYS A 33 -6.35 27.22 15.13
C LYS A 33 -7.42 26.13 15.18
N GLU A 34 -7.03 24.88 14.89
CA GLU A 34 -7.92 23.70 15.03
C GLU A 34 -8.23 23.41 16.49
N ASN A 35 -7.23 23.56 17.37
CA ASN A 35 -7.39 23.38 18.83
C ASN A 35 -8.29 24.46 19.45
N GLU A 36 -8.15 25.71 19.01
CA GLU A 36 -8.99 26.85 19.45
C GLU A 36 -10.46 26.66 19.04
N LYS A 37 -10.70 26.16 17.82
CA LYS A 37 -12.03 25.83 17.32
C LYS A 37 -12.71 24.72 18.14
N TYR A 38 -11.92 23.75 18.62
CA TYR A 38 -12.38 22.68 19.49
C TYR A 38 -12.79 23.18 20.89
N GLU A 39 -11.97 24.04 21.51
CA GLU A 39 -12.31 24.62 22.84
C GLU A 39 -13.58 25.44 22.81
N VAL A 40 -13.85 26.16 21.72
CA VAL A 40 -15.09 26.92 21.52
C VAL A 40 -16.31 25.99 21.42
N GLN A 41 -16.16 24.82 20.78
CA GLN A 41 -17.26 23.88 20.57
C GLN A 41 -17.68 23.14 21.87
N CYS A 42 -16.79 23.03 22.85
CA CYS A 42 -17.06 22.38 24.14
C CYS A 42 -17.53 23.34 25.25
N LYS A 43 -17.65 24.63 24.97
CA LYS A 43 -17.99 25.63 25.98
C LYS A 43 -19.43 25.54 26.49
N ASP A 44 -20.32 24.99 25.66
CA ASP A 44 -21.78 24.93 25.92
C ASP A 44 -22.29 23.50 26.18
N ILE A 45 -21.40 22.51 26.35
CA ILE A 45 -21.74 21.09 26.53
C ILE A 45 -21.27 20.64 27.93
N PRO A 46 -22.06 19.86 28.69
CA PRO A 46 -21.63 19.30 29.97
C PRO A 46 -20.30 18.52 29.82
N ARG A 47 -19.36 18.72 30.74
CA ARG A 47 -18.02 18.14 30.71
C ARG A 47 -17.98 16.61 30.57
N SER A 48 -19.06 15.92 30.96
CA SER A 48 -19.22 14.47 30.80
C SER A 48 -19.40 14.02 29.34
N ASP A 49 -19.94 14.90 28.49
CA ASP A 49 -20.31 14.57 27.10
C ASP A 49 -19.36 15.17 26.07
N CYS A 50 -18.49 16.08 26.51
CA CYS A 50 -17.40 16.59 25.68
C CYS A 50 -16.19 15.70 25.80
N SER A 51 -16.26 14.51 25.18
CA SER A 51 -15.08 13.75 24.90
C SER A 51 -14.23 14.54 23.90
N PRO A 52 -12.91 14.75 24.16
CA PRO A 52 -12.04 15.30 23.12
C PRO A 52 -12.32 14.48 21.86
N PRO A 53 -12.39 15.10 20.68
CA PRO A 53 -12.30 14.34 19.46
C PRO A 53 -11.05 13.53 19.70
N VAL A 54 -11.20 12.20 19.72
CA VAL A 54 -10.03 11.34 19.77
C VAL A 54 -9.17 11.95 18.71
N LEU A 55 -8.15 12.70 19.16
CA LEU A 55 -7.14 13.21 18.28
C LEU A 55 -6.55 11.89 17.77
N PHE A 56 -7.16 11.39 16.71
CA PHE A 56 -6.50 10.40 15.91
C PHE A 56 -5.22 11.13 15.56
N LYS A 57 -4.17 10.93 16.39
CA LYS A 57 -2.85 10.99 15.83
C LYS A 57 -3.05 10.20 14.57
N ALA A 58 -3.18 10.91 13.47
CA ALA A 58 -3.04 10.33 12.18
C ALA A 58 -1.61 9.80 12.23
N HIS A 59 -1.45 8.61 12.84
CA HIS A 59 -0.40 7.76 12.36
C HIS A 59 -0.70 7.74 10.87
N PRO A 60 0.24 8.17 10.02
CA PRO A 60 0.07 8.01 8.60
C PRO A 60 -0.04 6.51 8.42
N GLY A 61 -1.25 6.00 8.70
CA GLY A 61 -1.59 4.62 8.53
C GLY A 61 -1.33 4.32 7.08
N CYS A 62 -0.63 3.28 6.80
CA CYS A 62 -0.31 2.94 5.42
C CYS A 62 -1.54 2.57 4.59
N CYS A 63 -2.70 2.41 5.22
CA CYS A 63 -4.00 2.26 4.57
C CYS A 63 -4.64 3.65 4.45
N PRO A 64 -4.95 4.13 3.22
CA PRO A 64 -5.60 5.42 3.04
C PRO A 64 -6.96 5.39 3.74
N HIS A 65 -7.15 6.35 4.62
CA HIS A 65 -8.27 6.75 5.46
C HIS A 65 -9.66 6.12 5.17
N LYS A 66 -9.81 4.82 5.28
CA LYS A 66 -11.12 4.19 5.42
C LYS A 66 -11.24 3.63 6.83
N ILE A 67 -12.17 4.18 7.58
CA ILE A 67 -12.66 3.52 8.79
C ILE A 67 -13.44 2.30 8.31
N CYS A 68 -12.88 1.13 8.52
CA CYS A 68 -13.56 -0.12 8.18
C CYS A 68 -14.53 -0.51 9.30
N PRO A 69 -15.66 -1.18 8.97
CA PRO A 69 -16.50 -1.85 9.95
C PRO A 69 -15.69 -2.79 10.85
N ALA A 70 -16.16 -3.04 12.07
CA ALA A 70 -15.43 -3.83 13.06
C ALA A 70 -15.18 -5.29 12.64
N ASP A 71 -15.98 -5.80 11.71
CA ASP A 71 -15.87 -7.14 11.11
C ASP A 71 -15.02 -7.18 9.84
N GLN A 72 -14.30 -6.10 9.54
CA GLN A 72 -13.45 -5.97 8.36
C GLN A 72 -12.07 -5.42 8.73
N TYR A 73 -11.08 -5.69 7.88
CA TYR A 73 -9.73 -5.18 8.01
C TYR A 73 -9.43 -4.15 6.92
N PRO A 74 -8.90 -2.98 7.28
CA PRO A 74 -8.36 -2.05 6.29
C PRO A 74 -7.11 -2.64 5.66
N PHE A 75 -7.00 -2.53 4.35
CA PHE A 75 -5.78 -2.92 3.62
C PHE A 75 -5.49 -1.94 2.47
N PHE A 76 -4.26 -1.97 2.02
CA PHE A 76 -3.80 -1.23 0.86
C PHE A 76 -2.64 -1.95 0.19
N ILE A 77 -2.72 -2.08 -1.12
CA ILE A 77 -1.69 -2.67 -1.96
C ILE A 77 -1.31 -1.66 -3.04
N ARG A 78 -0.03 -1.48 -3.26
CA ARG A 78 0.54 -0.74 -4.37
C ARG A 78 1.57 -1.59 -5.07
N SER A 79 1.51 -1.68 -6.39
CA SER A 79 2.54 -2.32 -7.20
C SER A 79 3.87 -1.56 -7.13
N GLY A 80 4.93 -2.19 -7.54
CA GLY A 80 6.15 -1.49 -7.90
C GLY A 80 5.99 -0.65 -9.16
N VAL A 81 6.99 0.18 -9.44
CA VAL A 81 7.10 0.97 -10.67
C VAL A 81 8.41 0.62 -11.34
N ALA A 82 8.33 0.04 -12.51
CA ALA A 82 9.49 -0.46 -13.25
C ALA A 82 10.34 -1.37 -12.34
N ASN A 83 11.63 -1.11 -12.25
CA ASN A 83 12.59 -1.74 -11.34
C ASN A 83 13.16 -0.74 -10.31
N ILE A 84 12.50 0.41 -10.12
CA ILE A 84 13.03 1.56 -9.36
C ILE A 84 12.29 1.74 -8.03
N VAL A 85 10.95 1.73 -8.05
CA VAL A 85 10.14 1.92 -6.84
C VAL A 85 9.48 0.60 -6.48
N GLY A 86 9.76 0.11 -5.29
CA GLY A 86 9.23 -1.16 -4.81
C GLY A 86 7.74 -1.11 -4.45
N PRO A 87 7.08 -2.27 -4.41
CA PRO A 87 5.70 -2.39 -4.02
C PRO A 87 5.50 -2.10 -2.54
N LYS A 88 4.24 -1.89 -2.16
CA LYS A 88 3.84 -1.75 -0.76
C LYS A 88 2.59 -2.58 -0.48
N ILE A 89 2.63 -3.37 0.56
CA ILE A 89 1.47 -4.10 1.09
C ILE A 89 1.26 -3.71 2.54
N CYS A 90 0.11 -3.12 2.79
CA CYS A 90 -0.36 -2.70 4.10
C CYS A 90 -1.56 -3.53 4.52
N PHE A 91 -1.59 -3.93 5.77
CA PHE A 91 -2.72 -4.60 6.37
C PHE A 91 -2.92 -4.07 7.79
N ASN A 92 -4.17 -3.78 8.16
CA ASN A 92 -4.56 -3.28 9.48
C ASN A 92 -3.67 -2.10 9.94
N ASN A 93 -3.49 -1.10 9.05
CA ASN A 93 -2.67 0.10 9.24
C ASN A 93 -1.17 -0.15 9.48
N THR A 94 -0.68 -1.35 9.24
CA THR A 94 0.74 -1.71 9.37
C THR A 94 1.33 -2.05 8.00
N ILE A 95 2.51 -1.54 7.67
CA ILE A 95 3.26 -1.97 6.49
C ILE A 95 3.79 -3.38 6.77
N ILE A 96 3.35 -4.36 5.97
CA ILE A 96 3.83 -5.74 6.06
C ILE A 96 5.00 -5.95 5.11
N MET A 97 4.88 -5.50 3.86
CA MET A 97 5.96 -5.52 2.88
C MET A 97 6.15 -4.12 2.28
N GLY A 98 7.40 -3.73 2.07
CA GLY A 98 7.76 -2.46 1.48
C GLY A 98 9.25 -2.12 1.64
N GLU A 99 9.70 -1.08 0.95
CA GLU A 99 11.10 -0.62 0.95
C GLU A 99 11.63 -0.36 2.36
N VAL A 100 10.83 0.30 3.21
CA VAL A 100 11.21 0.60 4.61
C VAL A 100 11.47 -0.64 5.46
N LYS A 101 10.97 -1.80 5.04
CA LYS A 101 11.18 -3.10 5.70
C LYS A 101 12.28 -3.92 5.04
N ASN A 102 12.74 -3.50 3.88
CA ASN A 102 13.74 -4.21 3.06
C ASN A 102 13.38 -5.70 2.83
N ASN A 103 12.08 -5.99 2.61
CA ASN A 103 11.54 -7.35 2.48
C ASN A 103 10.74 -7.57 1.20
N ILE A 104 10.99 -6.77 0.18
CA ILE A 104 10.39 -6.86 -1.15
C ILE A 104 11.41 -7.30 -2.19
N GLY A 105 10.95 -7.83 -3.31
CA GLY A 105 11.78 -8.24 -4.42
C GLY A 105 11.04 -8.26 -5.75
N TRP A 106 11.77 -8.36 -6.83
CA TRP A 106 11.20 -8.47 -8.18
C TRP A 106 10.25 -9.67 -8.29
N GLY A 107 9.32 -9.62 -9.22
CA GLY A 107 8.31 -10.63 -9.44
C GLY A 107 7.02 -10.38 -8.65
N LEU A 108 6.59 -11.33 -7.84
CA LEU A 108 5.38 -11.23 -7.01
C LEU A 108 5.75 -11.10 -5.53
N ASN A 109 5.20 -10.09 -4.87
CA ASN A 109 5.29 -9.87 -3.42
C ASN A 109 3.95 -10.25 -2.80
N ILE A 110 3.95 -11.16 -1.83
CA ILE A 110 2.73 -11.81 -1.33
C ILE A 110 2.71 -11.81 0.19
N VAL A 111 1.56 -11.46 0.75
CA VAL A 111 1.25 -11.57 2.19
C VAL A 111 0.06 -12.48 2.37
N VAL A 112 0.12 -13.40 3.32
CA VAL A 112 -1.00 -14.25 3.73
C VAL A 112 -1.36 -13.96 5.17
N VAL A 113 -2.66 -13.76 5.40
CA VAL A 113 -3.23 -13.36 6.69
C VAL A 113 -4.29 -14.35 7.11
N GLN A 114 -4.29 -14.75 8.37
CA GLN A 114 -5.37 -15.52 8.96
C GLN A 114 -6.66 -14.68 9.00
N GLY A 115 -7.74 -15.21 8.43
CA GLY A 115 -8.93 -14.41 8.13
C GLY A 115 -9.64 -13.85 9.35
N GLU A 116 -9.82 -14.64 10.39
CA GLU A 116 -10.59 -14.20 11.57
C GLU A 116 -9.78 -13.32 12.52
N THR A 117 -8.52 -13.69 12.80
CA THR A 117 -7.67 -12.99 13.78
C THR A 117 -6.94 -11.79 13.20
N GLY A 118 -6.69 -11.80 11.88
CA GLY A 118 -5.84 -10.80 11.23
C GLY A 118 -4.34 -11.02 11.47
N GLU A 119 -3.93 -12.19 11.97
CA GLU A 119 -2.53 -12.54 12.15
C GLU A 119 -1.83 -12.69 10.80
N ILE A 120 -0.64 -12.13 10.66
CA ILE A 120 0.21 -12.31 9.48
C ILE A 120 0.84 -13.69 9.57
N LEU A 121 0.38 -14.61 8.73
CA LEU A 121 0.90 -15.98 8.72
C LEU A 121 2.23 -16.10 8.02
N LYS A 122 2.37 -15.43 6.87
CA LYS A 122 3.60 -15.43 6.08
C LYS A 122 3.63 -14.30 5.06
N SER A 123 4.83 -13.87 4.72
CA SER A 123 5.08 -12.93 3.63
C SER A 123 6.36 -13.30 2.91
N SER A 124 6.37 -13.20 1.59
CA SER A 124 7.55 -13.48 0.78
C SER A 124 7.44 -12.81 -0.59
N TYR A 125 8.56 -12.71 -1.30
CA TYR A 125 8.57 -12.38 -2.71
C TYR A 125 9.09 -13.57 -3.52
N PHE A 126 8.65 -13.64 -4.78
CA PHE A 126 8.93 -14.76 -5.68
C PHE A 126 9.38 -14.23 -7.04
N ASN A 127 10.53 -14.67 -7.48
CA ASN A 127 11.13 -14.38 -8.78
C ASN A 127 11.78 -15.64 -9.35
N THR A 128 12.49 -15.52 -10.46
CA THR A 128 13.17 -16.63 -11.12
C THR A 128 14.21 -17.34 -10.24
N HIS A 129 14.70 -16.69 -9.19
CA HIS A 129 15.73 -17.21 -8.29
C HIS A 129 15.17 -17.76 -6.97
N SER A 130 14.00 -17.29 -6.53
CA SER A 130 13.48 -17.60 -5.19
C SER A 130 12.62 -18.86 -5.11
N GLY A 131 12.17 -19.43 -6.22
CA GLY A 131 11.38 -20.69 -6.23
C GLY A 131 10.24 -20.77 -5.21
N GLY A 132 9.54 -21.92 -5.15
CA GLY A 132 8.63 -22.25 -4.04
C GLY A 132 7.27 -21.52 -4.03
N LEU A 133 6.91 -20.74 -5.06
CA LEU A 133 5.61 -20.04 -5.12
C LEU A 133 4.45 -21.01 -5.10
N LEU A 134 4.56 -22.14 -5.81
CA LEU A 134 3.50 -23.14 -5.90
C LEU A 134 3.19 -23.74 -4.51
N GLU A 135 4.20 -24.17 -3.77
CA GLU A 135 4.09 -24.72 -2.42
C GLU A 135 3.58 -23.66 -1.44
N PHE A 136 4.04 -22.43 -1.59
CA PHE A 136 3.55 -21.31 -0.79
C PHE A 136 2.05 -21.10 -0.99
N LEU A 137 1.56 -21.11 -2.22
CA LEU A 137 0.14 -20.95 -2.52
C LEU A 137 -0.69 -22.16 -2.09
N LYS A 138 -0.21 -23.38 -2.32
CA LYS A 138 -0.89 -24.63 -1.89
C LYS A 138 -1.04 -24.74 -0.36
N SER A 139 -0.18 -24.05 0.41
CA SER A 139 -0.30 -24.01 1.86
C SER A 139 -1.29 -22.97 2.41
N VAL A 140 -1.95 -22.18 1.54
CA VAL A 140 -2.98 -21.21 1.95
C VAL A 140 -4.27 -21.96 2.27
N GLN A 141 -4.66 -21.95 3.55
CA GLN A 141 -5.85 -22.65 4.03
C GLN A 141 -7.13 -21.83 3.79
N THR A 142 -8.26 -22.51 3.69
CA THR A 142 -9.59 -21.89 3.59
C THR A 142 -9.79 -20.84 4.71
N GLY A 143 -10.36 -19.71 4.35
CA GLY A 143 -10.55 -18.57 5.25
C GLY A 143 -9.38 -17.58 5.29
N ASN A 144 -8.17 -18.00 4.88
CA ASN A 144 -7.02 -17.09 4.83
C ASN A 144 -7.13 -16.13 3.65
N LYS A 145 -6.62 -14.92 3.86
CA LYS A 145 -6.59 -13.84 2.88
C LYS A 145 -5.21 -13.72 2.27
N ILE A 146 -5.17 -13.35 1.01
CA ILE A 146 -3.92 -13.14 0.27
C ILE A 146 -3.91 -11.74 -0.34
N PHE A 147 -2.75 -11.07 -0.26
CA PHE A 147 -2.49 -9.76 -0.82
C PHE A 147 -1.26 -9.85 -1.72
N VAL A 148 -1.39 -9.41 -2.96
CA VAL A 148 -0.37 -9.59 -4.01
C VAL A 148 -0.05 -8.26 -4.67
N ALA A 149 1.23 -7.98 -4.84
CA ALA A 149 1.74 -6.83 -5.57
C ALA A 149 2.86 -7.24 -6.52
N SER A 150 2.73 -6.88 -7.80
CA SER A 150 3.80 -7.05 -8.78
C SER A 150 4.94 -6.05 -8.59
N TYR A 151 6.13 -6.46 -8.95
CA TYR A 151 7.31 -5.62 -9.07
C TYR A 151 8.18 -6.10 -10.21
N GLU A 152 8.55 -5.22 -11.13
CA GLU A 152 9.29 -5.52 -12.34
C GLU A 152 8.48 -6.46 -13.27
N ASP A 153 8.70 -7.75 -13.27
CA ASP A 153 8.00 -8.70 -14.14
C ASP A 153 7.32 -9.82 -13.34
N PRO A 154 5.99 -9.75 -13.12
CA PRO A 154 5.27 -10.79 -12.40
C PRO A 154 5.12 -12.10 -13.18
N ALA A 155 5.17 -12.04 -14.53
CA ALA A 155 4.87 -13.21 -15.37
C ALA A 155 5.92 -14.31 -15.26
N VAL A 156 7.14 -13.97 -14.84
CA VAL A 156 8.27 -14.92 -14.76
C VAL A 156 8.03 -16.08 -13.80
N VAL A 157 7.09 -15.94 -12.86
CA VAL A 157 6.74 -16.97 -11.86
C VAL A 157 5.32 -17.53 -12.05
N LEU A 158 4.55 -17.00 -12.99
CA LEU A 158 3.15 -17.39 -13.21
C LEU A 158 3.04 -18.54 -14.21
N THR A 159 3.18 -19.78 -13.72
CA THR A 159 2.80 -20.98 -14.48
C THR A 159 1.27 -21.08 -14.61
N ASP A 160 0.77 -21.90 -15.53
CA ASP A 160 -0.69 -22.11 -15.68
C ASP A 160 -1.33 -22.63 -14.39
N GLU A 161 -0.68 -23.55 -13.67
CA GLU A 161 -1.15 -24.05 -12.37
C GLU A 161 -1.25 -22.93 -11.33
N ILE A 162 -0.25 -22.05 -11.24
CA ILE A 162 -0.25 -20.92 -10.33
C ILE A 162 -1.37 -19.94 -10.68
N ARG A 163 -1.62 -19.68 -11.95
CA ARG A 163 -2.71 -18.82 -12.42
C ARG A 163 -4.08 -19.38 -12.01
N GLU A 164 -4.28 -20.68 -12.12
CA GLU A 164 -5.51 -21.36 -11.68
C GLU A 164 -5.69 -21.29 -10.17
N ILE A 165 -4.62 -21.41 -9.38
CA ILE A 165 -4.72 -21.20 -7.93
C ILE A 165 -5.17 -19.78 -7.62
N PHE A 166 -4.60 -18.74 -8.25
CA PHE A 166 -5.06 -17.36 -8.05
C PHE A 166 -6.52 -17.17 -8.49
N ALA A 167 -6.95 -17.80 -9.58
CA ALA A 167 -8.36 -17.79 -9.98
C ALA A 167 -9.25 -18.40 -8.90
N GLY A 168 -8.85 -19.51 -8.28
CA GLY A 168 -9.53 -20.12 -7.13
C GLY A 168 -9.52 -19.25 -5.86
N LEU A 169 -8.61 -18.28 -5.75
CA LEU A 169 -8.57 -17.28 -4.69
C LEU A 169 -9.42 -16.04 -5.01
N GLY A 170 -10.12 -16.03 -6.13
CA GLY A 170 -11.05 -14.98 -6.57
C GLY A 170 -10.47 -13.99 -7.58
N SER A 171 -9.31 -14.26 -8.17
CA SER A 171 -8.75 -13.43 -9.23
C SER A 171 -9.48 -13.67 -10.56
N THR A 172 -9.79 -12.59 -11.26
CA THR A 172 -10.34 -12.61 -12.62
C THR A 172 -9.28 -12.37 -13.68
N MET A 173 -8.13 -11.81 -13.30
CA MET A 173 -7.11 -11.34 -14.23
C MET A 173 -5.82 -12.18 -14.22
N SER A 174 -5.62 -13.08 -13.25
CA SER A 174 -4.40 -13.88 -13.12
C SER A 174 -4.00 -14.61 -14.40
N ARG A 175 -5.00 -15.12 -15.17
CA ARG A 175 -4.76 -15.81 -16.44
C ARG A 175 -4.23 -14.92 -17.55
N SER A 176 -4.51 -13.62 -17.49
CA SER A 176 -4.15 -12.63 -18.52
C SER A 176 -2.87 -11.86 -18.22
N VAL A 177 -2.30 -11.98 -17.03
CA VAL A 177 -1.06 -11.29 -16.65
C VAL A 177 0.09 -11.72 -17.58
N LYS A 178 0.73 -10.73 -18.21
CA LYS A 178 1.84 -10.93 -19.15
C LYS A 178 3.11 -10.27 -18.63
N ARG A 179 4.15 -10.38 -19.44
CA ARG A 179 5.46 -9.81 -19.15
C ARG A 179 5.36 -8.32 -18.86
N ARG A 180 5.93 -7.90 -17.73
CA ARG A 180 5.99 -6.50 -17.26
C ARG A 180 4.63 -5.85 -17.01
N ASP A 181 3.54 -6.60 -16.98
CA ASP A 181 2.25 -6.06 -16.57
C ASP A 181 2.31 -5.61 -15.11
N THR A 182 1.60 -4.53 -14.81
CA THR A 182 1.36 -4.12 -13.42
C THR A 182 0.12 -4.82 -12.90
N TRP A 183 0.27 -5.59 -11.81
CA TRP A 183 -0.83 -6.35 -11.21
C TRP A 183 -0.87 -6.22 -9.69
N VAL A 184 -2.04 -5.92 -9.15
CA VAL A 184 -2.33 -5.92 -7.71
C VAL A 184 -3.62 -6.68 -7.46
N PHE A 185 -3.63 -7.50 -6.40
CA PHE A 185 -4.75 -8.38 -6.11
C PHE A 185 -4.88 -8.63 -4.61
N ALA A 186 -6.12 -8.63 -4.10
CA ALA A 186 -6.45 -9.17 -2.79
C ALA A 186 -7.59 -10.17 -2.91
N GLY A 187 -7.40 -11.38 -2.40
CA GLY A 187 -8.37 -12.45 -2.45
C GLY A 187 -8.36 -13.31 -1.21
N ALA A 188 -9.04 -14.47 -1.28
CA ALA A 188 -9.12 -15.35 -0.13
C ALA A 188 -9.38 -16.80 -0.53
N ALA A 189 -8.84 -17.74 0.22
CA ALA A 189 -9.11 -19.16 0.02
C ALA A 189 -10.53 -19.50 0.51
N GLY A 190 -11.30 -20.13 -0.36
CA GLY A 190 -12.71 -20.48 -0.11
C GLY A 190 -13.70 -19.37 -0.48
N ILE A 191 -13.24 -18.30 -1.14
CA ILE A 191 -14.14 -17.27 -1.68
C ILE A 191 -15.03 -17.88 -2.79
N VAL A 192 -16.33 -17.62 -2.70
CA VAL A 192 -17.32 -18.15 -3.67
C VAL A 192 -17.48 -17.20 -4.86
N LYS A 193 -17.21 -15.91 -4.65
CA LYS A 193 -17.35 -14.87 -5.67
C LYS A 193 -15.99 -14.31 -6.05
N GLU A 194 -15.91 -13.70 -7.21
CA GLU A 194 -14.76 -12.94 -7.65
C GLU A 194 -14.44 -11.80 -6.66
N SER A 195 -13.16 -11.58 -6.44
CA SER A 195 -12.73 -10.48 -5.59
C SER A 195 -12.88 -9.13 -6.32
N PRO A 196 -13.48 -8.12 -5.69
CA PRO A 196 -13.54 -6.77 -6.25
C PRO A 196 -12.20 -6.02 -6.13
N PHE A 197 -11.20 -6.61 -5.50
CA PHE A 197 -9.92 -5.99 -5.17
C PHE A 197 -8.81 -6.46 -6.10
N GLU A 198 -8.97 -6.18 -7.37
CA GLU A 198 -7.99 -6.54 -8.40
C GLU A 198 -7.84 -5.42 -9.42
N LYS A 199 -6.61 -5.16 -9.87
CA LYS A 199 -6.31 -4.27 -10.97
C LYS A 199 -5.12 -4.78 -11.76
N LEU A 200 -5.23 -4.67 -13.08
CA LEU A 200 -4.19 -5.02 -14.05
C LEU A 200 -4.00 -3.83 -15.01
N VAL A 201 -2.76 -3.50 -15.33
CA VAL A 201 -2.41 -2.65 -16.46
C VAL A 201 -1.47 -3.44 -17.37
N ALA A 202 -1.89 -3.59 -18.60
CA ALA A 202 -1.07 -4.26 -19.60
C ALA A 202 0.15 -3.42 -19.96
N ASN A 203 1.29 -4.10 -20.11
CA ASN A 203 2.46 -3.49 -20.69
C ASN A 203 2.26 -3.30 -22.19
N ASP A 204 2.14 -2.05 -22.62
CA ASP A 204 2.00 -1.64 -24.01
C ASP A 204 2.89 -0.41 -24.27
N GLU A 205 3.86 -0.55 -25.14
CA GLU A 205 4.84 0.50 -25.48
C GLU A 205 4.19 1.83 -25.90
N LYS A 206 2.96 1.79 -26.43
CA LYS A 206 2.24 3.00 -26.88
C LYS A 206 1.53 3.73 -25.74
N SER A 207 1.21 3.03 -24.66
CA SER A 207 0.44 3.58 -23.53
C SER A 207 1.20 3.59 -22.21
N ASN A 208 2.40 3.02 -22.17
CA ASN A 208 3.25 3.02 -20.99
C ASN A 208 3.58 4.44 -20.53
N VAL A 209 3.47 4.68 -19.23
CA VAL A 209 3.74 5.98 -18.60
C VAL A 209 5.23 6.16 -18.28
N TYR A 210 5.95 5.06 -18.05
CA TYR A 210 7.36 5.08 -17.63
C TYR A 210 8.27 4.35 -18.63
N GLY A 211 8.26 4.81 -19.89
CA GLY A 211 9.05 4.20 -20.96
C GLY A 211 8.59 2.77 -21.26
N ASP A 212 9.41 1.77 -20.97
CA ASP A 212 9.08 0.34 -21.17
C ASP A 212 8.14 -0.24 -20.12
N TRP A 213 7.55 0.59 -19.25
CA TRP A 213 6.79 0.13 -18.09
C TRP A 213 5.44 0.85 -17.98
N PRO A 214 4.37 0.08 -17.66
CA PRO A 214 3.07 0.66 -17.41
C PRO A 214 3.04 1.46 -16.10
N GLU A 215 1.94 2.17 -15.91
CA GLU A 215 1.70 2.89 -14.68
C GLU A 215 1.54 1.95 -13.48
N MET A 216 1.88 2.46 -12.31
CA MET A 216 1.63 1.83 -11.03
C MET A 216 0.12 1.69 -10.78
N ARG A 217 -0.28 0.63 -10.08
CA ARG A 217 -1.67 0.44 -9.62
C ARG A 217 -1.75 0.27 -8.11
N GLU A 218 -2.87 0.75 -7.62
CA GLU A 218 -3.21 0.66 -6.21
C GLU A 218 -4.61 0.07 -6.06
N VAL A 219 -4.78 -0.78 -5.06
CA VAL A 219 -6.07 -1.27 -4.59
C VAL A 219 -6.09 -1.23 -3.08
N GLY A 220 -7.20 -0.84 -2.51
CA GLY A 220 -7.36 -0.80 -1.07
C GLY A 220 -8.83 -0.76 -0.70
N GLY A 221 -9.11 -1.11 0.53
CA GLY A 221 -10.47 -1.18 1.03
C GLY A 221 -10.57 -1.85 2.38
N CYS A 222 -11.74 -2.37 2.65
CA CYS A 222 -12.05 -3.13 3.85
C CYS A 222 -12.32 -4.59 3.45
N PHE A 223 -11.50 -5.52 3.92
CA PHE A 223 -11.66 -6.94 3.62
C PHE A 223 -12.41 -7.64 4.76
N PRO A 224 -13.51 -8.35 4.52
CA PRO A 224 -14.26 -9.05 5.58
C PRO A 224 -13.41 -10.05 6.36
N ARG A 225 -13.63 -10.16 7.66
CA ARG A 225 -12.96 -11.18 8.51
C ARG A 225 -13.41 -12.58 8.16
N LYS A 226 -14.71 -12.77 7.96
CA LYS A 226 -15.31 -14.04 7.52
C LYS A 226 -15.66 -13.94 6.03
N ILE A 227 -15.46 -15.04 5.33
CA ILE A 227 -15.76 -15.20 3.90
C ILE A 227 -17.05 -15.98 3.78
#